data_c0bdf440482502bc6fb57ad104232819
#
_entry.id   c0bdf440482502bc6fb57ad104232819
#
_cell.length_a   1.000
_cell.length_b   1.000
_cell.length_c   1.000
_cell.angle_alpha   90.00
_cell.angle_beta   90.00
_cell.angle_gamma   90.00
#
_symmetry.space_group_name_H-M   'P 1'
#
loop_
_entity.id
_entity.type
_entity.pdbx_description
1 polymer ?
#
loop_
_entity_poly.entity_id
_entity_poly.type
_entity_poly.pdbx_seq_one_letter_code
_entity_poly.pdbx_strand_id
1 'polypeptide(L)'
;MRFSHLAVNRPITTAVLLISVLVIGGIAIVRLPLAYLPEVDVPFIGVQIPFPNSNPKEIEKEIIKPVEEVLSTLSGVKTLNATASADQAEFFLEFDWGNELDIVRMQVSEKMDQIKPELPPDIGDVVIFSFNTSDIPVVQARLSAQGVDLSENYELIEARILNRIRRVPGVARVTLEGVEPREIFIDLILDRVKKHNVDVGALIAQLRGASSNLVLGQIEDGGLRFSARALGEFTSVEEIGNLIINDQGLKVRDIAELSYEEPPYPHGRHLDRQFAVALEVFKESTANTVEVVRDVMAVIQNDINNDTLLQGVTLFVWEDQGEEITGGIQGLLKAGNIGALLAMLSLYFFLRRLDSTLIVSMSIPFSIIAACGLMYFMGKSLNVLSMMGLMLAVGMLVDNAVVVLESIDRTHRTEPDRKKAAKIGADQVAVAVSASTLTTLIVFLPLIVGAKVQLTTWLGEIGIAIAIALACSLFSSLTLIPLMSAYFLGRKKPRPVKSV
;
A
#
# COMPACT_ATOMS: atom_id res chain seq x y z
N MET A 1 -15.78 26.46 -30.92
CA MET A 1 -15.51 26.60 -29.46
C MET A 1 -14.78 27.93 -29.22
N ARG A 2 -15.23 28.71 -28.21
CA ARG A 2 -14.74 30.10 -28.05
C ARG A 2 -13.60 30.25 -27.04
N PHE A 3 -12.92 29.12 -26.64
CA PHE A 3 -11.84 29.17 -25.64
C PHE A 3 -10.61 29.94 -26.12
N SER A 4 -10.20 29.75 -27.37
CA SER A 4 -9.10 30.48 -28.01
C SER A 4 -9.38 31.99 -28.09
N HIS A 5 -10.62 32.34 -28.44
CA HIS A 5 -11.04 33.74 -28.45
C HIS A 5 -11.03 34.38 -27.07
N LEU A 6 -11.49 33.66 -26.04
CA LEU A 6 -11.51 34.15 -24.68
C LEU A 6 -10.08 34.34 -24.16
N ALA A 7 -9.20 33.36 -24.45
CA ALA A 7 -7.80 33.41 -24.06
C ALA A 7 -7.05 34.63 -24.62
N VAL A 8 -7.27 34.94 -25.91
CA VAL A 8 -6.58 36.06 -26.58
C VAL A 8 -7.26 37.42 -26.32
N ASN A 9 -8.59 37.43 -26.12
CA ASN A 9 -9.34 38.69 -25.87
C ASN A 9 -9.18 39.19 -24.44
N ARG A 10 -9.03 38.29 -23.46
CA ARG A 10 -8.85 38.62 -22.05
C ARG A 10 -7.55 38.06 -21.51
N PRO A 11 -6.41 38.57 -21.98
CA PRO A 11 -5.11 37.94 -21.73
C PRO A 11 -4.74 37.93 -20.24
N ILE A 12 -5.07 39.00 -19.51
CA ILE A 12 -4.78 39.07 -18.06
C ILE A 12 -5.58 38.01 -17.29
N THR A 13 -6.90 37.94 -17.57
CA THR A 13 -7.74 36.91 -16.92
C THR A 13 -7.28 35.50 -17.20
N THR A 14 -6.89 35.20 -18.45
CA THR A 14 -6.40 33.92 -18.85
C THR A 14 -5.02 33.61 -18.22
N ALA A 15 -4.10 34.59 -18.19
CA ALA A 15 -2.82 34.45 -17.54
C ALA A 15 -2.96 34.17 -16.03
N VAL A 16 -3.82 34.91 -15.35
CA VAL A 16 -4.13 34.66 -13.92
C VAL A 16 -4.69 33.27 -13.73
N LEU A 17 -5.63 32.80 -14.55
CA LEU A 17 -6.18 31.46 -14.47
C LEU A 17 -5.10 30.38 -14.69
N LEU A 18 -4.24 30.53 -15.71
CA LEU A 18 -3.15 29.59 -15.99
C LEU A 18 -2.12 29.57 -14.85
N ILE A 19 -1.76 30.74 -14.30
CA ILE A 19 -0.86 30.83 -13.14
C ILE A 19 -1.52 30.19 -11.91
N SER A 20 -2.82 30.42 -11.67
CA SER A 20 -3.54 29.76 -10.57
C SER A 20 -3.52 28.24 -10.69
N VAL A 21 -3.71 27.70 -11.90
CA VAL A 21 -3.60 26.25 -12.16
C VAL A 21 -2.18 25.74 -11.84
N LEU A 22 -1.14 26.49 -12.23
CA LEU A 22 0.26 26.12 -11.92
C LEU A 22 0.54 26.18 -10.42
N VAL A 23 0.06 27.20 -9.71
CA VAL A 23 0.25 27.34 -8.26
C VAL A 23 -0.49 26.21 -7.52
N ILE A 24 -1.75 25.98 -7.86
CA ILE A 24 -2.55 24.91 -7.25
C ILE A 24 -1.94 23.53 -7.58
N GLY A 25 -1.55 23.30 -8.83
CA GLY A 25 -0.90 22.06 -9.24
C GLY A 25 0.45 21.85 -8.56
N GLY A 26 1.24 22.92 -8.38
CA GLY A 26 2.50 22.87 -7.65
C GLY A 26 2.32 22.52 -6.17
N ILE A 27 1.31 23.12 -5.51
CA ILE A 27 0.93 22.76 -4.14
C ILE A 27 0.44 21.30 -4.07
N ALA A 28 -0.36 20.90 -5.07
CA ALA A 28 -0.88 19.54 -5.15
C ALA A 28 0.25 18.50 -5.27
N ILE A 29 1.28 18.75 -6.08
CA ILE A 29 2.43 17.83 -6.22
C ILE A 29 3.09 17.55 -4.87
N VAL A 30 3.22 18.58 -4.02
CA VAL A 30 3.83 18.43 -2.68
C VAL A 30 2.89 17.71 -1.70
N ARG A 31 1.57 17.82 -1.92
CA ARG A 31 0.55 17.23 -1.03
C ARG A 31 -0.05 15.94 -1.53
N LEU A 32 0.26 15.51 -2.76
CA LEU A 32 -0.22 14.26 -3.29
C LEU A 32 0.31 13.10 -2.45
N PRO A 33 -0.56 12.20 -1.97
CA PRO A 33 -0.10 11.01 -1.26
C PRO A 33 0.81 10.18 -2.17
N LEU A 34 1.99 9.86 -1.65
CA LEU A 34 2.94 8.98 -2.32
C LEU A 34 2.70 7.56 -1.81
N ALA A 35 2.39 6.65 -2.72
CA ALA A 35 2.14 5.25 -2.41
C ALA A 35 2.85 4.35 -3.42
N TYR A 36 3.17 3.13 -3.03
CA TYR A 36 3.72 2.14 -3.95
C TYR A 36 2.64 1.66 -4.93
N LEU A 37 1.52 1.21 -4.40
CA LEU A 37 0.34 0.81 -5.15
C LEU A 37 -0.86 1.71 -4.79
N PRO A 38 -1.86 1.82 -5.67
CA PRO A 38 -3.11 2.47 -5.30
C PRO A 38 -3.80 1.68 -4.18
N GLU A 39 -4.48 2.37 -3.28
CA GLU A 39 -5.31 1.72 -2.26
C GLU A 39 -6.48 1.01 -2.94
N VAL A 40 -6.45 -0.31 -2.88
CA VAL A 40 -7.48 -1.18 -3.46
C VAL A 40 -7.80 -2.28 -2.47
N ASP A 41 -9.06 -2.37 -2.14
CA ASP A 41 -9.59 -3.51 -1.41
C ASP A 41 -9.70 -4.70 -2.36
N VAL A 42 -8.95 -5.74 -2.08
CA VAL A 42 -9.05 -6.97 -2.85
C VAL A 42 -10.31 -7.70 -2.38
N PRO A 43 -11.22 -8.04 -3.30
CA PRO A 43 -12.56 -8.53 -2.93
C PRO A 43 -12.52 -9.99 -2.46
N PHE A 44 -11.73 -10.26 -1.43
CA PHE A 44 -11.77 -11.55 -0.75
C PHE A 44 -11.82 -11.37 0.77
N ILE A 45 -12.47 -12.32 1.43
CA ILE A 45 -12.50 -12.43 2.88
C ILE A 45 -12.04 -13.82 3.25
N GLY A 46 -11.06 -13.88 4.17
CA GLY A 46 -10.63 -15.10 4.82
C GLY A 46 -11.35 -15.27 6.15
N VAL A 47 -11.73 -16.51 6.46
CA VAL A 47 -12.25 -16.91 7.78
C VAL A 47 -11.42 -18.09 8.25
N GLN A 48 -10.81 -17.96 9.42
CA GLN A 48 -10.02 -19.01 10.05
C GLN A 48 -10.69 -19.42 11.36
N ILE A 49 -10.89 -20.72 11.53
CA ILE A 49 -11.51 -21.32 12.71
C ILE A 49 -10.53 -22.34 13.27
N PRO A 50 -9.85 -22.04 14.39
CA PRO A 50 -9.01 -22.99 15.08
C PRO A 50 -9.88 -24.08 15.73
N PHE A 51 -9.47 -25.34 15.58
CA PHE A 51 -10.10 -26.48 16.26
C PHE A 51 -8.98 -27.43 16.73
N PRO A 52 -8.38 -27.12 17.89
CA PRO A 52 -7.22 -27.85 18.41
C PRO A 52 -7.49 -29.33 18.62
N ASN A 53 -6.46 -30.15 18.43
CA ASN A 53 -6.48 -31.61 18.59
C ASN A 53 -7.44 -32.37 17.67
N SER A 54 -7.84 -31.77 16.56
CA SER A 54 -8.72 -32.36 15.58
C SER A 54 -7.99 -32.78 14.31
N ASN A 55 -8.54 -33.75 13.61
CA ASN A 55 -8.00 -34.18 12.32
C ASN A 55 -8.77 -33.56 11.14
N PRO A 56 -8.21 -33.50 9.92
CA PRO A 56 -8.85 -32.86 8.79
C PRO A 56 -10.24 -33.40 8.42
N LYS A 57 -10.50 -34.72 8.63
CA LYS A 57 -11.81 -35.31 8.33
C LYS A 57 -12.88 -34.89 9.33
N GLU A 58 -12.50 -34.71 10.57
CA GLU A 58 -13.37 -34.21 11.63
C GLU A 58 -13.71 -32.73 11.39
N ILE A 59 -12.67 -31.92 11.05
CA ILE A 59 -12.83 -30.51 10.69
C ILE A 59 -13.73 -30.36 9.45
N GLU A 60 -13.56 -31.18 8.43
CA GLU A 60 -14.43 -31.19 7.26
C GLU A 60 -15.91 -31.42 7.67
N LYS A 61 -16.14 -32.39 8.53
CA LYS A 61 -17.50 -32.79 8.90
C LYS A 61 -18.16 -31.80 9.86
N GLU A 62 -17.44 -31.42 10.93
CA GLU A 62 -18.02 -30.67 12.07
C GLU A 62 -17.93 -29.16 11.89
N ILE A 63 -17.02 -28.65 11.02
CA ILE A 63 -16.82 -27.21 10.80
C ILE A 63 -17.06 -26.82 9.35
N ILE A 64 -16.34 -27.44 8.37
CA ILE A 64 -16.40 -26.94 7.00
C ILE A 64 -17.82 -27.05 6.43
N LYS A 65 -18.45 -28.22 6.52
CA LYS A 65 -19.80 -28.41 5.94
C LYS A 65 -20.87 -27.46 6.49
N PRO A 66 -21.02 -27.31 7.81
CA PRO A 66 -21.99 -26.38 8.38
C PRO A 66 -21.69 -24.91 8.02
N VAL A 67 -20.43 -24.50 8.09
CA VAL A 67 -20.03 -23.12 7.80
C VAL A 67 -20.17 -22.79 6.31
N GLU A 68 -19.79 -23.72 5.42
CA GLU A 68 -19.94 -23.58 3.97
C GLU A 68 -21.42 -23.42 3.58
N GLU A 69 -22.32 -24.18 4.19
CA GLU A 69 -23.76 -24.07 3.94
C GLU A 69 -24.28 -22.67 4.26
N VAL A 70 -23.81 -22.07 5.34
CA VAL A 70 -24.22 -20.72 5.75
C VAL A 70 -23.55 -19.65 4.91
N LEU A 71 -22.22 -19.74 4.69
CA LEU A 71 -21.47 -18.74 3.94
C LEU A 71 -21.84 -18.72 2.45
N SER A 72 -22.24 -19.86 1.87
CA SER A 72 -22.72 -19.93 0.49
C SER A 72 -24.02 -19.16 0.23
N THR A 73 -24.77 -18.81 1.29
CA THR A 73 -26.00 -18.00 1.19
C THR A 73 -25.71 -16.50 1.05
N LEU A 74 -24.46 -16.07 1.21
CA LEU A 74 -24.07 -14.67 1.07
C LEU A 74 -24.23 -14.20 -0.37
N SER A 75 -24.78 -13.00 -0.54
CA SER A 75 -24.98 -12.39 -1.83
C SER A 75 -23.64 -11.90 -2.41
N GLY A 76 -23.38 -12.18 -3.68
CA GLY A 76 -22.17 -11.72 -4.37
C GLY A 76 -20.92 -12.60 -4.19
N VAL A 77 -21.03 -13.75 -3.53
CA VAL A 77 -19.96 -14.75 -3.47
C VAL A 77 -19.78 -15.36 -4.85
N LYS A 78 -18.58 -15.24 -5.40
CA LYS A 78 -18.19 -15.80 -6.71
C LYS A 78 -17.56 -17.18 -6.54
N THR A 79 -16.65 -17.32 -5.59
CA THR A 79 -16.03 -18.59 -5.22
C THR A 79 -15.92 -18.69 -3.70
N LEU A 80 -16.14 -19.87 -3.18
CA LEU A 80 -15.90 -20.25 -1.80
C LEU A 80 -15.00 -21.46 -1.80
N ASN A 81 -13.79 -21.30 -1.30
CA ASN A 81 -12.83 -22.39 -1.09
C ASN A 81 -12.69 -22.63 0.40
N ALA A 82 -12.76 -23.90 0.80
CA ALA A 82 -12.55 -24.31 2.17
C ALA A 82 -11.43 -25.35 2.25
N THR A 83 -10.57 -25.21 3.25
CA THR A 83 -9.44 -26.10 3.50
C THR A 83 -9.48 -26.60 4.93
N ALA A 84 -9.45 -27.93 5.09
CA ALA A 84 -9.28 -28.58 6.39
C ALA A 84 -7.80 -28.96 6.56
N SER A 85 -7.12 -28.33 7.50
CA SER A 85 -5.78 -28.71 7.95
C SER A 85 -5.87 -29.41 9.32
N ALA A 86 -4.75 -29.93 9.85
CA ALA A 86 -4.73 -30.31 11.26
C ALA A 86 -4.97 -29.05 12.11
N ASP A 87 -5.84 -29.18 13.10
CA ASP A 87 -6.15 -28.16 14.11
C ASP A 87 -6.82 -26.88 13.60
N GLN A 88 -7.18 -26.73 12.31
CA GLN A 88 -7.87 -25.54 11.81
C GLN A 88 -8.66 -25.75 10.52
N ALA A 89 -9.75 -24.98 10.38
CA ALA A 89 -10.47 -24.77 9.12
C ALA A 89 -10.19 -23.37 8.57
N GLU A 90 -10.00 -23.26 7.26
CA GLU A 90 -9.81 -22.00 6.55
C GLU A 90 -10.80 -21.89 5.42
N PHE A 91 -11.43 -20.71 5.28
CA PHE A 91 -12.35 -20.39 4.21
C PHE A 91 -11.85 -19.13 3.48
N PHE A 92 -11.85 -19.18 2.15
CA PHE A 92 -11.54 -18.04 1.31
C PHE A 92 -12.75 -17.75 0.40
N LEU A 93 -13.40 -16.61 0.64
CA LEU A 93 -14.53 -16.12 -0.12
C LEU A 93 -14.06 -15.04 -1.09
N GLU A 94 -14.19 -15.30 -2.37
CA GLU A 94 -13.99 -14.29 -3.42
C GLU A 94 -15.34 -13.67 -3.79
N PHE A 95 -15.38 -12.35 -3.83
CA PHE A 95 -16.56 -11.56 -4.21
C PHE A 95 -16.32 -10.85 -5.55
N ASP A 96 -17.39 -10.34 -6.14
CA ASP A 96 -17.26 -9.51 -7.33
C ASP A 96 -16.61 -8.17 -6.99
N TRP A 97 -15.74 -7.70 -7.88
CA TRP A 97 -15.10 -6.40 -7.75
C TRP A 97 -16.14 -5.27 -7.74
N GLY A 98 -16.02 -4.38 -6.77
CA GLY A 98 -16.91 -3.22 -6.61
C GLY A 98 -17.92 -3.35 -5.48
N ASN A 99 -17.91 -4.46 -4.77
CA ASN A 99 -18.61 -4.57 -3.49
C ASN A 99 -17.85 -3.74 -2.43
N GLU A 100 -18.59 -3.13 -1.51
CA GLU A 100 -18.00 -2.48 -0.34
C GLU A 100 -17.55 -3.56 0.64
N LEU A 101 -16.24 -3.76 0.75
CA LEU A 101 -15.65 -4.88 1.50
C LEU A 101 -16.03 -4.85 2.98
N ASP A 102 -16.16 -3.66 3.57
CA ASP A 102 -16.59 -3.50 4.96
C ASP A 102 -18.01 -4.04 5.20
N ILE A 103 -18.93 -3.81 4.25
CA ILE A 103 -20.30 -4.34 4.32
C ILE A 103 -20.28 -5.86 4.22
N VAL A 104 -19.50 -6.39 3.28
CA VAL A 104 -19.37 -7.84 3.08
C VAL A 104 -18.75 -8.51 4.29
N ARG A 105 -17.70 -7.91 4.87
CA ARG A 105 -17.06 -8.38 6.10
C ARG A 105 -18.05 -8.45 7.27
N MET A 106 -18.87 -7.42 7.41
CA MET A 106 -19.93 -7.40 8.43
C MET A 106 -20.96 -8.52 8.21
N GLN A 107 -21.37 -8.77 6.96
CA GLN A 107 -22.27 -9.87 6.63
C GLN A 107 -21.67 -11.26 6.92
N VAL A 108 -20.37 -11.45 6.60
CA VAL A 108 -19.64 -12.68 6.95
C VAL A 108 -19.60 -12.85 8.47
N SER A 109 -19.29 -11.79 9.22
CA SER A 109 -19.28 -11.83 10.68
C SER A 109 -20.65 -12.19 11.26
N GLU A 110 -21.73 -11.59 10.74
CA GLU A 110 -23.09 -11.91 11.16
C GLU A 110 -23.43 -13.38 10.91
N LYS A 111 -23.04 -13.92 9.76
CA LYS A 111 -23.27 -15.34 9.43
C LYS A 111 -22.48 -16.27 10.34
N MET A 112 -21.23 -15.91 10.66
CA MET A 112 -20.39 -16.67 11.59
C MET A 112 -20.98 -16.65 13.01
N ASP A 113 -21.50 -15.51 13.48
CA ASP A 113 -22.15 -15.42 14.77
C ASP A 113 -23.45 -16.25 14.83
N GLN A 114 -24.18 -16.35 13.72
CA GLN A 114 -25.39 -17.20 13.62
C GLN A 114 -25.07 -18.68 13.74
N ILE A 115 -23.99 -19.17 13.08
CA ILE A 115 -23.63 -20.60 13.08
C ILE A 115 -22.83 -21.01 14.31
N LYS A 116 -22.17 -20.10 14.99
CA LYS A 116 -21.31 -20.39 16.15
C LYS A 116 -21.92 -21.30 17.21
N PRO A 117 -23.23 -21.18 17.57
CA PRO A 117 -23.85 -22.08 18.52
C PRO A 117 -23.99 -23.54 18.04
N GLU A 118 -23.90 -23.79 16.72
CA GLU A 118 -24.03 -25.11 16.12
C GLU A 118 -22.68 -25.80 15.95
N LEU A 119 -21.58 -25.04 16.10
CA LEU A 119 -20.22 -25.54 16.01
C LEU A 119 -19.77 -26.18 17.32
N PRO A 120 -18.76 -27.07 17.29
CA PRO A 120 -18.20 -27.66 18.50
C PRO A 120 -17.78 -26.59 19.53
N PRO A 121 -18.02 -26.82 20.83
CA PRO A 121 -17.71 -25.84 21.87
C PRO A 121 -16.19 -25.60 22.06
N ASP A 122 -15.37 -26.51 21.57
CA ASP A 122 -13.91 -26.48 21.72
C ASP A 122 -13.20 -25.73 20.59
N ILE A 123 -13.96 -25.07 19.67
CA ILE A 123 -13.34 -24.20 18.66
C ILE A 123 -12.71 -22.98 19.31
N GLY A 124 -11.59 -22.55 18.76
CA GLY A 124 -10.95 -21.27 19.14
C GLY A 124 -11.72 -20.06 18.62
N ASP A 125 -11.14 -18.89 18.83
CA ASP A 125 -11.73 -17.64 18.32
C ASP A 125 -11.70 -17.61 16.79
N VAL A 126 -12.84 -17.25 16.20
CA VAL A 126 -12.99 -17.11 14.75
C VAL A 126 -12.32 -15.82 14.30
N VAL A 127 -11.35 -15.94 13.42
CA VAL A 127 -10.64 -14.80 12.84
C VAL A 127 -11.16 -14.51 11.44
N ILE A 128 -11.70 -13.31 11.22
CA ILE A 128 -12.14 -12.84 9.90
C ILE A 128 -11.20 -11.74 9.44
N PHE A 129 -10.57 -11.95 8.30
CA PHE A 129 -9.61 -11.01 7.72
C PHE A 129 -9.89 -10.73 6.25
N SER A 130 -9.52 -9.54 5.83
CA SER A 130 -9.54 -9.09 4.44
C SER A 130 -8.16 -8.54 4.10
N PHE A 131 -7.86 -8.39 2.82
CA PHE A 131 -6.59 -7.84 2.37
C PHE A 131 -6.80 -6.52 1.65
N ASN A 132 -6.08 -5.51 2.09
CA ASN A 132 -5.94 -4.23 1.41
C ASN A 132 -4.49 -4.05 0.96
N THR A 133 -4.28 -3.36 -0.14
CA THR A 133 -2.91 -3.07 -0.62
C THR A 133 -2.10 -2.21 0.36
N SER A 134 -2.75 -1.50 1.27
CA SER A 134 -2.08 -0.78 2.37
C SER A 134 -1.54 -1.69 3.48
N ASP A 135 -1.98 -2.97 3.51
CA ASP A 135 -1.46 -3.97 4.47
C ASP A 135 -0.13 -4.59 4.01
N ILE A 136 0.38 -4.19 2.85
CA ILE A 136 1.70 -4.64 2.38
C ILE A 136 2.79 -3.92 3.18
N PRO A 137 3.79 -4.65 3.71
CA PRO A 137 4.89 -4.02 4.45
C PRO A 137 5.68 -3.06 3.57
N VAL A 138 6.02 -1.89 4.10
CA VAL A 138 6.77 -0.85 3.38
C VAL A 138 8.27 -1.09 3.33
N VAL A 139 8.78 -1.90 4.26
CA VAL A 139 10.16 -2.42 4.26
C VAL A 139 10.11 -3.89 4.59
N GLN A 140 10.78 -4.71 3.78
CA GLN A 140 10.96 -6.12 4.02
C GLN A 140 12.46 -6.44 4.10
N ALA A 141 12.84 -7.09 5.19
CA ALA A 141 14.23 -7.43 5.44
C ALA A 141 14.38 -8.90 5.90
N ARG A 142 15.61 -9.38 5.83
CA ARG A 142 16.02 -10.65 6.40
C ARG A 142 17.09 -10.41 7.46
N LEU A 143 16.86 -10.94 8.62
CA LEU A 143 17.80 -10.94 9.73
C LEU A 143 18.46 -12.31 9.79
N SER A 144 19.77 -12.38 9.65
CA SER A 144 20.57 -13.59 9.80
C SER A 144 21.69 -13.36 10.79
N ALA A 145 22.16 -14.42 11.44
CA ALA A 145 23.26 -14.32 12.37
C ALA A 145 24.29 -15.44 12.13
N GLN A 146 25.56 -15.07 12.15
CA GLN A 146 26.66 -16.03 12.05
C GLN A 146 27.12 -16.41 13.46
N GLY A 147 26.88 -17.67 13.85
CA GLY A 147 27.33 -18.20 15.13
C GLY A 147 26.57 -17.68 16.36
N VAL A 148 25.44 -17.02 16.14
CA VAL A 148 24.53 -16.55 17.21
C VAL A 148 23.18 -17.20 16.98
N ASP A 149 22.64 -17.85 17.99
CA ASP A 149 21.27 -18.37 17.97
C ASP A 149 20.31 -17.19 18.16
N LEU A 150 19.47 -16.96 17.12
CA LEU A 150 18.52 -15.85 17.14
C LEU A 150 17.41 -16.06 18.17
N SER A 151 17.04 -17.31 18.47
CA SER A 151 16.00 -17.65 19.43
C SER A 151 16.44 -17.37 20.87
N GLU A 152 17.70 -17.71 21.20
CA GLU A 152 18.28 -17.38 22.52
C GLU A 152 18.40 -15.87 22.75
N ASN A 153 18.49 -15.10 21.66
CA ASN A 153 18.69 -13.67 21.70
C ASN A 153 17.44 -12.86 21.29
N TYR A 154 16.24 -13.47 21.33
CA TYR A 154 15.00 -12.81 20.93
C TYR A 154 14.79 -11.48 21.65
N GLU A 155 14.96 -11.43 22.97
CA GLU A 155 14.79 -10.18 23.75
C GLU A 155 15.78 -9.08 23.33
N LEU A 156 17.02 -9.46 22.99
CA LEU A 156 18.01 -8.53 22.47
C LEU A 156 17.60 -7.98 21.11
N ILE A 157 17.11 -8.85 20.22
CA ILE A 157 16.62 -8.48 18.90
C ILE A 157 15.41 -7.54 19.04
N GLU A 158 14.47 -7.90 19.90
CA GLU A 158 13.30 -7.08 20.16
C GLU A 158 13.69 -5.70 20.70
N ALA A 159 14.52 -5.65 21.71
CA ALA A 159 14.93 -4.40 22.35
C ALA A 159 15.76 -3.50 21.43
N ARG A 160 16.67 -4.08 20.64
CA ARG A 160 17.67 -3.33 19.86
C ARG A 160 17.27 -3.10 18.41
N ILE A 161 16.43 -3.94 17.83
CA ILE A 161 15.99 -3.83 16.45
C ILE A 161 14.52 -3.40 16.41
N LEU A 162 13.59 -4.26 16.87
CA LEU A 162 12.16 -4.01 16.71
C LEU A 162 11.71 -2.72 17.41
N ASN A 163 12.09 -2.56 18.67
CA ASN A 163 11.66 -1.40 19.48
C ASN A 163 12.29 -0.08 18.99
N ARG A 164 13.44 -0.11 18.31
CA ARG A 164 14.00 1.09 17.69
C ARG A 164 13.21 1.48 16.44
N ILE A 165 12.87 0.50 15.59
CA ILE A 165 12.09 0.74 14.37
C ILE A 165 10.65 1.15 14.74
N ARG A 166 10.03 0.52 15.75
CA ARG A 166 8.67 0.88 16.23
C ARG A 166 8.54 2.33 16.71
N ARG A 167 9.65 2.96 17.11
CA ARG A 167 9.68 4.37 17.56
C ARG A 167 9.75 5.38 16.40
N VAL A 168 9.97 4.92 15.19
CA VAL A 168 10.00 5.83 14.02
C VAL A 168 8.59 6.36 13.79
N PRO A 169 8.40 7.68 13.67
CA PRO A 169 7.08 8.27 13.40
C PRO A 169 6.45 7.71 12.13
N GLY A 170 5.18 7.32 12.21
CA GLY A 170 4.45 6.76 11.08
C GLY A 170 4.62 5.25 10.90
N VAL A 171 5.40 4.57 11.72
CA VAL A 171 5.44 3.10 11.79
C VAL A 171 4.29 2.62 12.66
N ALA A 172 3.40 1.80 12.09
CA ALA A 172 2.27 1.20 12.80
C ALA A 172 2.66 -0.09 13.52
N ARG A 173 3.41 -0.94 12.83
CA ARG A 173 3.77 -2.28 13.32
C ARG A 173 5.10 -2.74 12.72
N VAL A 174 5.84 -3.50 13.52
CA VAL A 174 7.03 -4.24 13.08
C VAL A 174 6.83 -5.68 13.50
N THR A 175 6.91 -6.60 12.56
CA THR A 175 6.80 -8.05 12.79
C THR A 175 8.14 -8.73 12.55
N LEU A 176 8.38 -9.76 13.33
CA LEU A 176 9.48 -10.69 13.14
C LEU A 176 8.86 -12.07 12.96
N GLU A 177 9.16 -12.74 11.86
CA GLU A 177 8.63 -14.05 11.58
C GLU A 177 9.76 -15.08 11.41
N GLY A 178 9.62 -16.20 12.07
CA GLY A 178 10.59 -17.30 12.03
C GLY A 178 11.48 -17.36 13.27
N VAL A 179 11.25 -16.51 14.26
CA VAL A 179 11.77 -16.58 15.63
C VAL A 179 10.68 -16.07 16.56
N GLU A 180 10.40 -16.83 17.60
CA GLU A 180 9.43 -16.46 18.63
C GLU A 180 10.08 -16.55 20.03
N PRO A 181 9.50 -15.88 21.02
CA PRO A 181 9.97 -16.03 22.38
C PRO A 181 9.85 -17.50 22.81
N ARG A 182 10.82 -17.96 23.59
CA ARG A 182 10.78 -19.28 24.16
C ARG A 182 9.56 -19.45 25.07
N GLU A 183 8.96 -20.62 24.98
CA GLU A 183 7.79 -21.02 25.77
C GLU A 183 8.13 -22.16 26.70
N ILE A 184 7.34 -22.32 27.74
CA ILE A 184 7.44 -23.46 28.65
C ILE A 184 6.47 -24.53 28.17
N PHE A 185 7.02 -25.65 27.70
CA PHE A 185 6.23 -26.84 27.34
C PHE A 185 6.09 -27.74 28.58
N ILE A 186 4.86 -28.21 28.80
CA ILE A 186 4.50 -29.13 29.88
C ILE A 186 3.97 -30.40 29.23
N ASP A 187 4.85 -31.32 28.90
CA ASP A 187 4.51 -32.57 28.20
C ASP A 187 4.02 -33.61 29.19
N LEU A 188 2.74 -33.88 29.21
CA LEU A 188 2.11 -34.81 30.12
C LEU A 188 2.44 -36.26 29.75
N ILE A 189 2.98 -37.02 30.70
CA ILE A 189 3.26 -38.43 30.54
C ILE A 189 1.99 -39.23 30.83
N LEU A 190 1.28 -39.69 29.77
CA LEU A 190 -0.04 -40.27 29.82
C LEU A 190 -0.17 -41.41 30.84
N ASP A 191 0.81 -42.27 30.95
CA ASP A 191 0.84 -43.41 31.89
C ASP A 191 0.88 -42.95 33.36
N ARG A 192 1.61 -41.84 33.63
CA ARG A 192 1.69 -41.25 34.97
C ARG A 192 0.40 -40.50 35.31
N VAL A 193 -0.17 -39.78 34.36
CA VAL A 193 -1.47 -39.08 34.52
C VAL A 193 -2.57 -40.10 34.88
N LYS A 194 -2.64 -41.22 34.12
CA LYS A 194 -3.60 -42.31 34.39
C LYS A 194 -3.34 -43.00 35.74
N LYS A 195 -2.08 -43.31 36.07
CA LYS A 195 -1.70 -43.95 37.32
C LYS A 195 -2.10 -43.15 38.55
N HIS A 196 -1.98 -41.86 38.49
CA HIS A 196 -2.31 -40.95 39.59
C HIS A 196 -3.72 -40.38 39.50
N ASN A 197 -4.52 -40.78 38.47
CA ASN A 197 -5.87 -40.34 38.21
C ASN A 197 -6.02 -38.80 38.24
N VAL A 198 -5.09 -38.12 37.55
CA VAL A 198 -5.06 -36.65 37.52
C VAL A 198 -6.12 -36.10 36.61
N ASP A 199 -6.91 -35.12 37.09
CA ASP A 199 -7.79 -34.35 36.28
C ASP A 199 -6.98 -33.24 35.55
N VAL A 200 -6.81 -33.40 34.23
CA VAL A 200 -6.06 -32.46 33.41
C VAL A 200 -6.73 -31.10 33.34
N GLY A 201 -8.06 -31.05 33.35
CA GLY A 201 -8.82 -29.79 33.36
C GLY A 201 -8.57 -28.99 34.62
N ALA A 202 -8.59 -29.65 35.80
CA ALA A 202 -8.25 -29.03 37.08
C ALA A 202 -6.79 -28.55 37.11
N LEU A 203 -5.86 -29.31 36.54
CA LEU A 203 -4.45 -28.92 36.41
C LEU A 203 -4.28 -27.64 35.58
N ILE A 204 -4.92 -27.56 34.42
CA ILE A 204 -4.88 -26.36 33.56
C ILE A 204 -5.46 -25.14 34.31
N ALA A 205 -6.60 -25.31 34.99
CA ALA A 205 -7.21 -24.24 35.77
C ALA A 205 -6.28 -23.76 36.91
N GLN A 206 -5.59 -24.70 37.56
CA GLN A 206 -4.65 -24.38 38.64
C GLN A 206 -3.40 -23.64 38.10
N LEU A 207 -2.83 -24.10 36.96
CA LEU A 207 -1.70 -23.41 36.32
C LEU A 207 -2.06 -21.99 35.92
N ARG A 208 -3.23 -21.79 35.30
CA ARG A 208 -3.75 -20.46 34.94
C ARG A 208 -3.97 -19.59 36.17
N GLY A 209 -4.51 -20.15 37.25
CA GLY A 209 -4.70 -19.43 38.51
C GLY A 209 -3.40 -19.03 39.19
N ALA A 210 -2.38 -19.92 39.16
CA ALA A 210 -1.08 -19.66 39.73
C ALA A 210 -0.25 -18.61 38.93
N SER A 211 -0.51 -18.47 37.64
CA SER A 211 0.13 -17.49 36.75
C SER A 211 -0.71 -16.21 36.56
N SER A 212 -1.57 -15.85 37.52
CA SER A 212 -2.44 -14.69 37.39
C SER A 212 -2.11 -13.59 38.40
N ASN A 213 -2.10 -12.35 37.93
CA ASN A 213 -1.95 -11.16 38.78
C ASN A 213 -3.33 -10.73 39.29
N LEU A 214 -3.58 -10.91 40.57
CA LEU A 214 -4.86 -10.55 41.22
C LEU A 214 -4.71 -9.22 41.98
N VAL A 215 -5.61 -8.26 41.66
CA VAL A 215 -5.73 -7.04 42.45
C VAL A 215 -6.56 -7.36 43.72
N LEU A 216 -5.92 -7.36 44.87
CA LEU A 216 -6.55 -7.69 46.13
C LEU A 216 -7.33 -6.50 46.77
N GLY A 217 -7.20 -5.31 46.18
CA GLY A 217 -7.87 -4.11 46.66
C GLY A 217 -6.91 -3.00 47.09
N GLN A 218 -7.43 -2.07 47.88
CA GLN A 218 -6.66 -0.94 48.44
C GLN A 218 -6.66 -1.00 49.97
N ILE A 219 -5.50 -0.74 50.56
CA ILE A 219 -5.28 -0.62 51.98
C ILE A 219 -4.98 0.85 52.28
N GLU A 220 -5.71 1.46 53.24
CA GLU A 220 -5.45 2.80 53.70
C GLU A 220 -4.67 2.72 55.04
N ASP A 221 -3.49 3.30 55.06
CA ASP A 221 -2.70 3.42 56.27
C ASP A 221 -2.03 4.83 56.35
N GLY A 222 -2.20 5.52 57.44
CA GLY A 222 -1.59 6.84 57.67
C GLY A 222 -2.01 7.92 56.66
N GLY A 223 -3.18 7.82 56.03
CA GLY A 223 -3.64 8.75 54.98
C GLY A 223 -3.07 8.48 53.57
N LEU A 224 -2.30 7.39 53.42
CA LEU A 224 -1.82 6.89 52.14
C LEU A 224 -2.65 5.69 51.70
N ARG A 225 -2.89 5.60 50.39
CA ARG A 225 -3.58 4.46 49.78
C ARG A 225 -2.56 3.56 49.09
N PHE A 226 -2.49 2.32 49.51
CA PHE A 226 -1.64 1.29 48.94
C PHE A 226 -2.52 0.32 48.12
N SER A 227 -2.15 0.07 46.87
CA SER A 227 -2.77 -0.98 46.06
C SER A 227 -2.10 -2.32 46.39
N ALA A 228 -2.86 -3.22 46.99
CA ALA A 228 -2.41 -4.58 47.22
C ALA A 228 -2.65 -5.45 46.00
N ARG A 229 -1.60 -6.11 45.50
CA ARG A 229 -1.65 -7.06 44.40
C ARG A 229 -0.99 -8.36 44.79
N ALA A 230 -1.60 -9.49 44.50
CA ALA A 230 -0.94 -10.78 44.46
C ALA A 230 -0.30 -10.96 43.09
N LEU A 231 1.02 -11.05 43.03
CA LEU A 231 1.77 -11.33 41.83
C LEU A 231 1.96 -12.85 41.74
N GLY A 232 1.26 -13.49 40.82
CA GLY A 232 1.41 -14.90 40.49
C GLY A 232 2.23 -15.02 39.21
N GLU A 233 3.54 -14.90 39.31
CA GLU A 233 4.48 -15.06 38.18
C GLU A 233 5.45 -16.18 38.50
N PHE A 234 5.58 -17.15 37.60
CA PHE A 234 6.65 -18.15 37.73
C PHE A 234 7.96 -17.54 37.22
N THR A 235 9.00 -17.70 38.00
CA THR A 235 10.34 -17.18 37.69
C THR A 235 11.29 -18.23 37.15
N SER A 236 10.93 -19.51 37.24
CA SER A 236 11.72 -20.63 36.74
C SER A 236 10.85 -21.83 36.37
N VAL A 237 11.39 -22.69 35.51
CA VAL A 237 10.77 -23.96 35.12
C VAL A 237 10.65 -24.90 36.34
N GLU A 238 11.63 -24.86 37.24
CA GLU A 238 11.62 -25.64 38.49
C GLU A 238 10.47 -25.25 39.41
N GLU A 239 10.08 -24.00 39.44
CA GLU A 239 8.95 -23.52 40.24
C GLU A 239 7.63 -24.11 39.73
N ILE A 240 7.43 -24.17 38.40
CA ILE A 240 6.26 -24.79 37.77
C ILE A 240 6.30 -26.31 38.06
N GLY A 241 7.47 -26.96 37.90
CA GLY A 241 7.65 -28.37 38.18
C GLY A 241 7.37 -28.77 39.63
N ASN A 242 7.56 -27.83 40.58
CA ASN A 242 7.30 -28.02 42.00
C ASN A 242 5.87 -27.70 42.44
N LEU A 243 5.02 -27.20 41.53
CA LEU A 243 3.62 -26.92 41.82
C LEU A 243 2.91 -28.21 42.25
N ILE A 244 2.27 -28.16 43.44
CA ILE A 244 1.50 -29.29 43.99
C ILE A 244 0.10 -29.28 43.35
N ILE A 245 -0.29 -30.43 42.76
CA ILE A 245 -1.52 -30.56 41.97
C ILE A 245 -2.64 -31.31 42.70
N ASN A 246 -2.33 -31.92 43.86
CA ASN A 246 -3.35 -32.61 44.69
C ASN A 246 -2.96 -32.58 46.16
N ASP A 247 -3.90 -32.97 47.02
CA ASP A 247 -3.73 -33.03 48.47
C ASP A 247 -2.70 -34.08 48.96
N GLN A 248 -2.28 -34.98 48.06
CA GLN A 248 -1.28 -36.02 48.35
C GLN A 248 0.17 -35.52 48.13
N GLY A 249 0.34 -34.25 47.72
CA GLY A 249 1.64 -33.64 47.47
C GLY A 249 2.25 -34.02 46.11
N LEU A 250 1.45 -34.57 45.16
CA LEU A 250 1.88 -34.84 43.79
C LEU A 250 2.26 -33.55 43.09
N LYS A 251 3.37 -33.50 42.42
CA LYS A 251 3.89 -32.33 41.72
C LYS A 251 3.76 -32.46 40.21
N VAL A 252 3.77 -31.31 39.49
CA VAL A 252 3.73 -31.30 38.01
C VAL A 252 4.86 -32.15 37.42
N ARG A 253 6.09 -32.04 37.92
CA ARG A 253 7.24 -32.85 37.47
C ARG A 253 7.09 -34.36 37.62
N ASP A 254 6.19 -34.81 38.50
CA ASP A 254 5.96 -36.24 38.72
C ASP A 254 5.14 -36.86 37.58
N ILE A 255 4.39 -36.02 36.83
CA ILE A 255 3.47 -36.44 35.76
C ILE A 255 3.79 -35.83 34.40
N ALA A 256 4.72 -34.87 34.32
CA ALA A 256 5.09 -34.18 33.10
C ALA A 256 6.61 -34.01 32.98
N GLU A 257 7.08 -33.87 31.76
CA GLU A 257 8.38 -33.32 31.43
C GLU A 257 8.21 -31.85 31.10
N LEU A 258 9.12 -31.01 31.63
CA LEU A 258 9.08 -29.57 31.41
C LEU A 258 10.32 -29.17 30.61
N SER A 259 10.11 -28.43 29.55
CA SER A 259 11.20 -27.84 28.77
C SER A 259 10.92 -26.33 28.54
N TYR A 260 11.98 -25.56 28.37
CA TYR A 260 11.92 -24.17 28.01
C TYR A 260 12.59 -24.01 26.65
N GLU A 261 11.80 -24.08 25.60
CA GLU A 261 12.24 -24.24 24.22
C GLU A 261 11.49 -23.26 23.30
N GLU A 262 12.01 -23.14 22.10
CA GLU A 262 11.36 -22.39 21.04
C GLU A 262 10.19 -23.21 20.46
N PRO A 263 9.03 -22.60 20.19
CA PRO A 263 7.93 -23.31 19.55
C PRO A 263 8.33 -23.82 18.16
N PRO A 264 7.84 -24.99 17.73
CA PRO A 264 8.16 -25.55 16.44
C PRO A 264 7.60 -24.70 15.29
N TYR A 265 8.43 -24.37 14.31
CA TYR A 265 8.00 -23.61 13.13
C TYR A 265 7.54 -24.54 12.02
N PRO A 266 6.45 -24.16 11.30
CA PRO A 266 5.98 -24.91 10.14
C PRO A 266 6.88 -24.73 8.91
N HIS A 267 7.71 -23.69 8.87
CA HIS A 267 8.60 -23.37 7.75
C HIS A 267 9.83 -22.60 8.21
N GLY A 268 10.95 -22.79 7.51
CA GLY A 268 12.19 -22.04 7.74
C GLY A 268 12.53 -21.13 6.57
N ARG A 269 13.24 -20.05 6.85
CA ARG A 269 13.78 -19.12 5.84
C ARG A 269 15.30 -19.12 5.91
N HIS A 270 15.96 -18.90 4.79
CA HIS A 270 17.42 -18.86 4.71
C HIS A 270 17.87 -17.64 3.89
N LEU A 271 18.99 -17.06 4.31
CA LEU A 271 19.75 -16.07 3.58
C LEU A 271 21.18 -16.60 3.46
N ASP A 272 21.70 -16.75 2.23
CA ASP A 272 23.05 -17.28 1.96
C ASP A 272 23.34 -18.62 2.66
N ARG A 273 22.37 -19.53 2.67
CA ARG A 273 22.40 -20.85 3.33
C ARG A 273 22.42 -20.82 4.86
N GLN A 274 22.23 -19.66 5.47
CA GLN A 274 22.08 -19.50 6.91
C GLN A 274 20.61 -19.32 7.26
N PHE A 275 20.22 -19.78 8.43
CA PHE A 275 18.87 -19.52 8.93
C PHE A 275 18.66 -18.01 9.04
N ALA A 276 17.54 -17.55 8.58
CA ALA A 276 17.17 -16.13 8.59
C ALA A 276 15.71 -15.98 8.99
N VAL A 277 15.42 -14.88 9.64
CA VAL A 277 14.06 -14.49 10.02
C VAL A 277 13.60 -13.32 9.17
N ALA A 278 12.30 -13.22 8.92
CA ALA A 278 11.74 -12.07 8.22
C ALA A 278 11.47 -10.95 9.21
N LEU A 279 11.89 -9.74 8.82
CA LEU A 279 11.51 -8.51 9.50
C LEU A 279 10.68 -7.69 8.51
N GLU A 280 9.48 -7.33 8.93
CA GLU A 280 8.54 -6.58 8.12
C GLU A 280 8.07 -5.34 8.87
N VAL A 281 8.07 -4.21 8.17
CA VAL A 281 7.66 -2.92 8.72
C VAL A 281 6.41 -2.44 8.02
N PHE A 282 5.38 -2.13 8.79
CA PHE A 282 4.11 -1.61 8.30
C PHE A 282 3.95 -0.15 8.74
N LYS A 283 3.51 0.69 7.83
CA LYS A 283 3.23 2.10 8.13
C LYS A 283 1.81 2.33 8.63
N GLU A 284 1.58 3.45 9.29
CA GLU A 284 0.23 3.96 9.52
C GLU A 284 -0.44 4.34 8.19
N SER A 285 -1.74 4.13 8.06
CA SER A 285 -2.47 4.34 6.79
C SER A 285 -2.28 5.74 6.21
N THR A 286 -2.23 6.77 7.06
CA THR A 286 -2.09 8.18 6.66
C THR A 286 -0.64 8.65 6.51
N ALA A 287 0.34 7.84 6.93
CA ALA A 287 1.75 8.23 6.89
C ALA A 287 2.32 8.20 5.47
N ASN A 288 3.26 9.12 5.19
CA ASN A 288 3.97 9.18 3.92
C ASN A 288 4.98 8.03 3.83
N THR A 289 4.79 7.13 2.86
CA THR A 289 5.63 5.95 2.68
C THR A 289 7.11 6.29 2.53
N VAL A 290 7.44 7.30 1.71
CA VAL A 290 8.84 7.68 1.44
C VAL A 290 9.54 8.22 2.69
N GLU A 291 8.82 9.00 3.52
CA GLU A 291 9.39 9.55 4.77
C GLU A 291 9.60 8.44 5.79
N VAL A 292 8.58 7.59 6.00
CA VAL A 292 8.68 6.47 6.95
C VAL A 292 9.82 5.54 6.56
N VAL A 293 9.90 5.13 5.31
CA VAL A 293 10.98 4.25 4.84
C VAL A 293 12.34 4.89 4.99
N ARG A 294 12.50 6.16 4.59
CA ARG A 294 13.75 6.90 4.76
C ARG A 294 14.21 6.90 6.23
N ASP A 295 13.28 7.17 7.15
CA ASP A 295 13.59 7.28 8.57
C ASP A 295 13.88 5.90 9.18
N VAL A 296 13.16 4.85 8.75
CA VAL A 296 13.47 3.44 9.10
C VAL A 296 14.84 3.03 8.59
N MET A 297 15.17 3.33 7.32
CA MET A 297 16.48 3.03 6.76
C MET A 297 17.61 3.79 7.46
N ALA A 298 17.36 5.02 7.91
CA ALA A 298 18.31 5.77 8.72
C ALA A 298 18.59 5.09 10.07
N VAL A 299 17.55 4.57 10.75
CA VAL A 299 17.70 3.80 12.01
C VAL A 299 18.47 2.50 11.74
N ILE A 300 18.16 1.78 10.66
CA ILE A 300 18.88 0.56 10.30
C ILE A 300 20.37 0.84 10.06
N GLN A 301 20.69 1.84 9.27
CA GLN A 301 22.06 2.13 8.86
C GLN A 301 22.90 2.76 9.98
N ASN A 302 22.32 3.67 10.76
CA ASN A 302 23.09 4.44 11.74
C ASN A 302 23.09 3.80 13.13
N ASP A 303 21.96 3.21 13.55
CA ASP A 303 21.80 2.75 14.92
C ASP A 303 21.95 1.22 15.03
N ILE A 304 21.33 0.44 14.11
CA ILE A 304 21.30 -1.02 14.21
C ILE A 304 22.62 -1.60 13.70
N ASN A 305 23.07 -1.23 12.49
CA ASN A 305 24.30 -1.74 11.90
C ASN A 305 25.57 -1.35 12.69
N ASN A 306 25.51 -0.30 13.49
CA ASN A 306 26.64 0.14 14.32
C ASN A 306 26.54 -0.32 15.79
N ASP A 307 25.51 -1.09 16.15
CA ASP A 307 25.36 -1.58 17.53
C ASP A 307 26.33 -2.72 17.82
N THR A 308 27.22 -2.51 18.78
CA THR A 308 28.25 -3.49 19.17
C THR A 308 27.67 -4.78 19.77
N LEU A 309 26.45 -4.73 20.32
CA LEU A 309 25.76 -5.90 20.86
C LEU A 309 25.11 -6.77 19.79
N LEU A 310 24.99 -6.24 18.57
CA LEU A 310 24.47 -6.96 17.39
C LEU A 310 25.59 -7.45 16.47
N GLN A 311 26.82 -7.57 16.98
CA GLN A 311 27.94 -8.11 16.19
C GLN A 311 27.64 -9.54 15.75
N GLY A 312 27.76 -9.81 14.44
CA GLY A 312 27.43 -11.10 13.84
C GLY A 312 25.99 -11.21 13.34
N VAL A 313 25.13 -10.24 13.66
CA VAL A 313 23.78 -10.12 13.13
C VAL A 313 23.83 -9.26 11.86
N THR A 314 23.29 -9.77 10.76
CA THR A 314 23.19 -9.08 9.49
C THR A 314 21.73 -8.82 9.15
N LEU A 315 21.37 -7.55 8.95
CA LEU A 315 20.06 -7.14 8.48
C LEU A 315 20.14 -6.75 7.00
N PHE A 316 19.57 -7.58 6.15
CA PHE A 316 19.53 -7.37 4.69
C PHE A 316 18.12 -6.92 4.27
N VAL A 317 18.00 -5.66 3.86
CA VAL A 317 16.76 -5.13 3.27
C VAL A 317 16.73 -5.53 1.80
N TRP A 318 15.71 -6.29 1.39
CA TRP A 318 15.55 -6.77 0.03
C TRP A 318 14.43 -6.06 -0.73
N GLU A 319 13.49 -5.45 0.00
CA GLU A 319 12.41 -4.64 -0.59
C GLU A 319 12.21 -3.36 0.22
N ASP A 320 12.19 -2.26 -0.48
CA ASP A 320 12.07 -0.89 0.03
C ASP A 320 11.11 -0.11 -0.90
N GLN A 321 9.87 0.05 -0.46
CA GLN A 321 8.86 0.78 -1.23
C GLN A 321 9.22 2.26 -1.44
N GLY A 322 10.01 2.86 -0.55
CA GLY A 322 10.47 4.25 -0.69
C GLY A 322 11.42 4.42 -1.86
N GLU A 323 12.33 3.46 -2.09
CA GLU A 323 13.23 3.44 -3.24
C GLU A 323 12.44 3.26 -4.54
N GLU A 324 11.48 2.36 -4.58
CA GLU A 324 10.61 2.13 -5.74
C GLU A 324 9.81 3.38 -6.12
N ILE A 325 9.21 4.07 -5.13
CA ILE A 325 8.45 5.30 -5.36
C ILE A 325 9.37 6.42 -5.85
N THR A 326 10.52 6.62 -5.19
CA THR A 326 11.47 7.67 -5.57
C THR A 326 12.11 7.39 -6.93
N GLY A 327 12.40 6.12 -7.23
CA GLY A 327 12.82 5.65 -8.54
C GLY A 327 11.80 5.95 -9.63
N GLY A 328 10.51 5.69 -9.35
CA GLY A 328 9.40 6.04 -10.24
C GLY A 328 9.30 7.54 -10.50
N ILE A 329 9.41 8.38 -9.47
CA ILE A 329 9.42 9.85 -9.60
C ILE A 329 10.61 10.31 -10.45
N GLN A 330 11.81 9.79 -10.18
CA GLN A 330 13.02 10.10 -10.97
C GLN A 330 12.87 9.63 -12.43
N GLY A 331 12.28 8.45 -12.64
CA GLY A 331 11.94 7.92 -13.95
C GLY A 331 11.01 8.85 -14.72
N LEU A 332 9.93 9.33 -14.07
CA LEU A 332 9.00 10.31 -14.64
C LEU A 332 9.70 11.62 -15.02
N LEU A 333 10.52 12.17 -14.13
CA LEU A 333 11.28 13.39 -14.40
C LEU A 333 12.28 13.20 -15.54
N LYS A 334 12.99 12.08 -15.56
CA LYS A 334 13.95 11.73 -16.62
C LYS A 334 13.24 11.55 -17.96
N ALA A 335 12.18 10.78 -18.01
CA ALA A 335 11.36 10.59 -19.21
C ALA A 335 10.76 11.90 -19.70
N GLY A 336 10.23 12.72 -18.79
CA GLY A 336 9.69 14.04 -19.09
C GLY A 336 10.76 14.98 -19.69
N ASN A 337 11.95 15.04 -19.10
CA ASN A 337 13.05 15.88 -19.58
C ASN A 337 13.59 15.40 -20.94
N ILE A 338 13.79 14.09 -21.12
CA ILE A 338 14.25 13.51 -22.40
C ILE A 338 13.18 13.72 -23.47
N GLY A 339 11.92 13.42 -23.16
CA GLY A 339 10.79 13.62 -24.09
C GLY A 339 10.65 15.10 -24.52
N ALA A 340 10.73 16.02 -23.56
CA ALA A 340 10.71 17.46 -23.85
C ALA A 340 11.89 17.89 -24.72
N LEU A 341 13.10 17.40 -24.44
CA LEU A 341 14.30 17.70 -25.23
C LEU A 341 14.15 17.18 -26.67
N LEU A 342 13.76 15.92 -26.83
CA LEU A 342 13.56 15.32 -28.16
C LEU A 342 12.45 16.03 -28.94
N ALA A 343 11.34 16.37 -28.28
CA ALA A 343 10.29 17.16 -28.87
C ALA A 343 10.78 18.55 -29.30
N MET A 344 11.55 19.24 -28.46
CA MET A 344 12.18 20.52 -28.80
C MET A 344 13.09 20.41 -30.02
N LEU A 345 13.96 19.40 -30.05
CA LEU A 345 14.89 19.17 -31.16
C LEU A 345 14.13 18.88 -32.47
N SER A 346 13.14 17.99 -32.41
CA SER A 346 12.29 17.64 -33.55
C SER A 346 11.53 18.88 -34.08
N LEU A 347 10.89 19.62 -33.18
CA LEU A 347 10.18 20.85 -33.54
C LEU A 347 11.09 21.90 -34.11
N TYR A 348 12.26 22.09 -33.51
CA TYR A 348 13.25 23.04 -34.04
C TYR A 348 13.74 22.64 -35.46
N PHE A 349 13.96 21.36 -35.68
CA PHE A 349 14.37 20.85 -36.99
C PHE A 349 13.31 21.14 -38.08
N PHE A 350 12.01 20.91 -37.75
CA PHE A 350 10.90 21.12 -38.70
C PHE A 350 10.49 22.58 -38.82
N LEU A 351 10.30 23.29 -37.70
CA LEU A 351 9.81 24.68 -37.70
C LEU A 351 10.93 25.70 -37.93
N ARG A 352 12.18 25.34 -37.60
CA ARG A 352 13.37 26.23 -37.67
C ARG A 352 13.16 27.56 -36.95
N ARG A 353 12.41 27.54 -35.82
CA ARG A 353 12.03 28.72 -35.04
C ARG A 353 12.07 28.42 -33.55
N LEU A 354 12.93 29.11 -32.83
CA LEU A 354 13.09 28.96 -31.39
C LEU A 354 11.85 29.42 -30.60
N ASP A 355 11.21 30.53 -31.04
CA ASP A 355 10.02 31.07 -30.42
C ASP A 355 8.86 30.03 -30.39
N SER A 356 8.59 29.41 -31.53
CA SER A 356 7.59 28.35 -31.67
C SER A 356 7.92 27.11 -30.84
N THR A 357 9.18 26.72 -30.86
CA THR A 357 9.66 25.55 -30.07
C THR A 357 9.46 25.78 -28.57
N LEU A 358 9.84 26.97 -28.06
CA LEU A 358 9.66 27.29 -26.65
C LEU A 358 8.19 27.31 -26.21
N ILE A 359 7.29 27.84 -27.05
CA ILE A 359 5.85 27.88 -26.75
C ILE A 359 5.28 26.47 -26.55
N VAL A 360 5.62 25.52 -27.45
CA VAL A 360 5.17 24.13 -27.33
C VAL A 360 5.81 23.44 -26.11
N SER A 361 7.12 23.67 -25.90
CA SER A 361 7.82 23.05 -24.77
C SER A 361 7.26 23.44 -23.41
N MET A 362 6.71 24.65 -23.27
CA MET A 362 6.06 25.09 -22.02
C MET A 362 4.70 24.40 -21.78
N SER A 363 4.06 23.86 -22.81
CA SER A 363 2.79 23.15 -22.64
C SER A 363 2.95 21.81 -21.91
N ILE A 364 4.11 21.15 -22.02
CA ILE A 364 4.38 19.85 -21.38
C ILE A 364 4.37 19.98 -19.86
N PRO A 365 5.26 20.77 -19.22
CA PRO A 365 5.25 20.92 -17.78
C PRO A 365 3.95 21.48 -17.24
N PHE A 366 3.31 22.41 -17.98
CA PHE A 366 2.00 22.93 -17.62
C PHE A 366 0.98 21.80 -17.52
N SER A 367 0.90 20.94 -18.53
CA SER A 367 -0.08 19.85 -18.57
C SER A 367 0.14 18.81 -17.47
N ILE A 368 1.40 18.49 -17.16
CA ILE A 368 1.74 17.54 -16.08
C ILE A 368 1.38 18.14 -14.71
N ILE A 369 1.76 19.40 -14.45
CA ILE A 369 1.45 20.07 -13.18
C ILE A 369 -0.06 20.19 -13.01
N ALA A 370 -0.79 20.55 -14.06
CA ALA A 370 -2.24 20.62 -14.04
C ALA A 370 -2.88 19.23 -13.82
N ALA A 371 -2.30 18.17 -14.42
CA ALA A 371 -2.77 16.80 -14.24
C ALA A 371 -2.59 16.35 -12.78
N CYS A 372 -1.43 16.59 -12.18
CA CYS A 372 -1.20 16.32 -10.75
C CYS A 372 -2.19 17.07 -9.86
N GLY A 373 -2.49 18.34 -10.21
CA GLY A 373 -3.52 19.12 -9.51
C GLY A 373 -4.90 18.47 -9.55
N LEU A 374 -5.34 18.02 -10.73
CA LEU A 374 -6.62 17.33 -10.88
C LEU A 374 -6.64 15.98 -10.15
N MET A 375 -5.55 15.21 -10.22
CA MET A 375 -5.42 13.94 -9.48
C MET A 375 -5.61 14.16 -7.98
N TYR A 376 -4.98 15.21 -7.42
CA TYR A 376 -5.14 15.57 -6.01
C TYR A 376 -6.59 15.86 -5.64
N PHE A 377 -7.30 16.67 -6.44
CA PHE A 377 -8.72 16.98 -6.20
C PHE A 377 -9.65 15.78 -6.37
N MET A 378 -9.25 14.79 -7.17
CA MET A 378 -9.98 13.53 -7.32
C MET A 378 -9.64 12.50 -6.23
N GLY A 379 -8.81 12.84 -5.24
CA GLY A 379 -8.39 11.94 -4.18
C GLY A 379 -7.49 10.80 -4.66
N LYS A 380 -6.78 10.99 -5.79
CA LYS A 380 -5.86 9.97 -6.31
C LYS A 380 -4.47 10.12 -5.71
N SER A 381 -3.75 9.00 -5.56
CA SER A 381 -2.36 8.98 -5.15
C SER A 381 -1.39 9.03 -6.34
N LEU A 382 -0.18 9.52 -6.09
CA LEU A 382 0.94 9.35 -7.01
C LEU A 382 1.63 8.03 -6.68
N ASN A 383 1.24 6.99 -7.40
CA ASN A 383 1.74 5.64 -7.25
C ASN A 383 2.45 5.17 -8.53
N VAL A 384 3.08 4.00 -8.49
CA VAL A 384 3.85 3.47 -9.63
C VAL A 384 2.99 3.39 -10.90
N LEU A 385 1.72 2.97 -10.79
CA LEU A 385 0.83 2.86 -11.95
C LEU A 385 0.43 4.22 -12.53
N SER A 386 0.05 5.17 -11.67
CA SER A 386 -0.27 6.54 -12.10
C SER A 386 0.94 7.25 -12.71
N MET A 387 2.14 7.03 -12.15
CA MET A 387 3.39 7.56 -12.73
C MET A 387 3.70 6.95 -14.10
N MET A 388 3.49 5.63 -14.28
CA MET A 388 3.59 5.00 -15.60
C MET A 388 2.58 5.61 -16.59
N GLY A 389 1.35 5.87 -16.17
CA GLY A 389 0.35 6.55 -16.98
C GLY A 389 0.78 7.97 -17.39
N LEU A 390 1.32 8.76 -16.46
CA LEU A 390 1.86 10.08 -16.76
C LEU A 390 3.07 10.03 -17.69
N MET A 391 3.99 9.05 -17.54
CA MET A 391 5.12 8.86 -18.44
C MET A 391 4.67 8.55 -19.87
N LEU A 392 3.69 7.67 -20.03
CA LEU A 392 3.11 7.37 -21.35
C LEU A 392 2.42 8.62 -21.95
N ALA A 393 1.71 9.38 -21.11
CA ALA A 393 1.04 10.60 -21.55
C ALA A 393 2.02 11.66 -22.07
N VAL A 394 3.24 11.79 -21.52
CA VAL A 394 4.24 12.80 -21.94
C VAL A 394 4.47 12.76 -23.46
N GLY A 395 4.56 11.56 -24.05
CA GLY A 395 4.71 11.40 -25.50
C GLY A 395 3.52 11.93 -26.31
N MET A 396 2.30 11.89 -25.74
CA MET A 396 1.07 12.31 -26.41
C MET A 396 0.69 13.77 -26.13
N LEU A 397 1.26 14.40 -25.06
CA LEU A 397 0.93 15.77 -24.68
C LEU A 397 1.35 16.83 -25.72
N VAL A 398 2.39 16.52 -26.47
CA VAL A 398 2.98 17.45 -27.47
C VAL A 398 2.12 17.60 -28.70
N ASP A 399 1.44 16.54 -29.11
CA ASP A 399 0.72 16.48 -30.41
C ASP A 399 -0.31 17.60 -30.57
N ASN A 400 -1.16 17.80 -29.57
CA ASN A 400 -2.18 18.84 -29.58
C ASN A 400 -1.57 20.24 -29.70
N ALA A 401 -0.49 20.48 -28.97
CA ALA A 401 0.19 21.77 -28.95
C ALA A 401 0.86 22.09 -30.28
N VAL A 402 1.47 21.08 -30.92
CA VAL A 402 2.13 21.21 -32.24
C VAL A 402 1.13 21.56 -33.31
N VAL A 403 0.01 20.82 -33.42
CA VAL A 403 -1.01 21.06 -34.44
C VAL A 403 -1.63 22.45 -34.31
N VAL A 404 -1.94 22.89 -33.08
CA VAL A 404 -2.48 24.22 -32.85
C VAL A 404 -1.46 25.31 -33.20
N LEU A 405 -0.20 25.15 -32.79
CA LEU A 405 0.84 26.14 -33.09
C LEU A 405 1.15 26.22 -34.58
N GLU A 406 1.23 25.08 -35.30
CA GLU A 406 1.46 25.05 -36.75
C GLU A 406 0.34 25.78 -37.48
N SER A 407 -0.90 25.55 -37.11
CA SER A 407 -2.05 26.26 -37.70
C SER A 407 -1.99 27.77 -37.46
N ILE A 408 -1.56 28.20 -36.25
CA ILE A 408 -1.36 29.62 -35.93
C ILE A 408 -0.20 30.20 -36.76
N ASP A 409 0.94 29.47 -36.87
CA ASP A 409 2.09 29.95 -37.66
C ASP A 409 1.74 30.07 -39.16
N ARG A 410 0.98 29.09 -39.67
CA ARG A 410 0.47 29.14 -41.06
C ARG A 410 -0.44 30.36 -41.28
N THR A 411 -1.37 30.59 -40.37
CA THR A 411 -2.30 31.76 -40.44
C THR A 411 -1.54 33.08 -40.29
N HIS A 412 -0.49 33.12 -39.46
CA HIS A 412 0.32 34.34 -39.29
C HIS A 412 1.12 34.73 -40.54
N ARG A 413 1.31 33.83 -41.50
CA ARG A 413 1.93 34.16 -42.81
C ARG A 413 1.00 35.00 -43.69
N THR A 414 -0.30 34.86 -43.50
CA THR A 414 -1.32 35.57 -44.28
C THR A 414 -1.96 36.74 -43.51
N GLU A 415 -2.07 36.62 -42.19
CA GLU A 415 -2.62 37.64 -41.28
C GLU A 415 -1.50 38.25 -40.43
N PRO A 416 -1.13 39.55 -40.68
CA PRO A 416 -0.04 40.21 -39.96
C PRO A 416 -0.32 40.45 -38.48
N ASP A 417 -1.60 40.56 -38.09
CA ASP A 417 -2.00 40.75 -36.69
C ASP A 417 -1.92 39.43 -35.94
N ARG A 418 -0.95 39.32 -35.02
CA ARG A 418 -0.68 38.13 -34.21
C ARG A 418 -1.90 37.66 -33.42
N LYS A 419 -2.66 38.60 -32.85
CA LYS A 419 -3.85 38.28 -32.06
C LYS A 419 -4.96 37.70 -32.95
N LYS A 420 -5.11 38.22 -34.15
CA LYS A 420 -6.06 37.68 -35.14
C LYS A 420 -5.58 36.34 -35.66
N ALA A 421 -4.29 36.21 -36.00
CA ALA A 421 -3.71 34.98 -36.46
C ALA A 421 -3.83 33.87 -35.43
N ALA A 422 -3.57 34.16 -34.15
CA ALA A 422 -3.71 33.20 -33.05
C ALA A 422 -5.17 32.69 -32.88
N LYS A 423 -6.15 33.59 -33.00
CA LYS A 423 -7.57 33.21 -32.92
C LYS A 423 -8.00 32.35 -34.10
N ILE A 424 -7.75 32.83 -35.32
CA ILE A 424 -8.17 32.16 -36.55
C ILE A 424 -7.48 30.80 -36.66
N GLY A 425 -6.16 30.75 -36.46
CA GLY A 425 -5.38 29.53 -36.55
C GLY A 425 -5.79 28.49 -35.51
N ALA A 426 -6.04 28.88 -34.27
CA ALA A 426 -6.53 27.98 -33.25
C ALA A 426 -7.95 27.46 -33.56
N ASP A 427 -8.86 28.33 -34.03
CA ASP A 427 -10.23 27.92 -34.35
C ASP A 427 -10.32 26.95 -35.54
N GLN A 428 -9.44 27.09 -36.52
CA GLN A 428 -9.38 26.17 -37.67
C GLN A 428 -9.16 24.73 -37.28
N VAL A 429 -8.38 24.48 -36.23
CA VAL A 429 -8.00 23.13 -35.81
C VAL A 429 -8.66 22.69 -34.51
N ALA A 430 -9.34 23.60 -33.79
CA ALA A 430 -9.91 23.31 -32.47
C ALA A 430 -10.85 22.09 -32.47
N VAL A 431 -11.71 21.96 -33.47
CA VAL A 431 -12.63 20.82 -33.58
C VAL A 431 -11.87 19.52 -33.86
N ALA A 432 -10.89 19.57 -34.79
CA ALA A 432 -10.11 18.40 -35.16
C ALA A 432 -9.25 17.90 -33.99
N VAL A 433 -8.56 18.81 -33.28
CA VAL A 433 -7.73 18.47 -32.11
C VAL A 433 -8.60 17.94 -30.97
N SER A 434 -9.78 18.55 -30.73
CA SER A 434 -10.71 18.07 -29.70
C SER A 434 -11.25 16.68 -30.04
N ALA A 435 -11.62 16.45 -31.32
CA ALA A 435 -12.09 15.14 -31.77
C ALA A 435 -10.99 14.06 -31.67
N SER A 436 -9.77 14.37 -32.08
CA SER A 436 -8.62 13.46 -31.99
C SER A 436 -8.34 13.09 -30.52
N THR A 437 -8.27 14.10 -29.64
CA THR A 437 -8.04 13.84 -28.20
C THR A 437 -9.19 13.04 -27.59
N LEU A 438 -10.44 13.33 -27.93
CA LEU A 438 -11.60 12.57 -27.47
C LEU A 438 -11.55 11.10 -27.97
N THR A 439 -11.15 10.87 -29.21
CA THR A 439 -10.96 9.53 -29.75
C THR A 439 -9.89 8.75 -28.97
N THR A 440 -8.77 9.42 -28.63
CA THR A 440 -7.71 8.82 -27.80
C THR A 440 -8.24 8.50 -26.40
N LEU A 441 -9.01 9.42 -25.79
CA LEU A 441 -9.63 9.20 -24.46
C LEU A 441 -10.60 8.01 -24.47
N ILE A 442 -11.39 7.84 -25.55
CA ILE A 442 -12.35 6.74 -25.69
C ILE A 442 -11.65 5.37 -25.68
N VAL A 443 -10.42 5.27 -26.18
CA VAL A 443 -9.62 4.02 -26.13
C VAL A 443 -9.32 3.60 -24.69
N PHE A 444 -9.14 4.53 -23.78
CA PHE A 444 -8.90 4.23 -22.35
C PHE A 444 -10.19 4.09 -21.54
N LEU A 445 -11.34 4.49 -22.08
CA LEU A 445 -12.62 4.44 -21.38
C LEU A 445 -13.01 3.04 -20.87
N PRO A 446 -12.81 1.95 -21.64
CA PRO A 446 -13.08 0.60 -21.14
C PRO A 446 -12.27 0.21 -19.89
N LEU A 447 -11.05 0.73 -19.75
CA LEU A 447 -10.22 0.50 -18.56
C LEU A 447 -10.74 1.25 -17.33
N ILE A 448 -11.42 2.40 -17.54
CA ILE A 448 -11.89 3.27 -16.47
C ILE A 448 -13.31 2.89 -16.02
N VAL A 449 -14.21 2.58 -16.95
CA VAL A 449 -15.65 2.39 -16.71
C VAL A 449 -16.09 0.93 -16.95
N GLY A 450 -15.23 0.08 -17.50
CA GLY A 450 -15.53 -1.32 -17.81
C GLY A 450 -15.80 -2.16 -16.56
N ALA A 451 -16.15 -3.43 -16.75
CA ALA A 451 -16.36 -4.36 -15.65
C ALA A 451 -15.13 -4.39 -14.74
N LYS A 452 -15.34 -4.16 -13.46
CA LYS A 452 -14.29 -4.21 -12.46
C LYS A 452 -13.86 -5.68 -12.30
N VAL A 453 -12.71 -6.00 -12.82
CA VAL A 453 -11.97 -7.24 -12.57
C VAL A 453 -10.57 -6.85 -12.13
N GLN A 454 -9.82 -7.78 -11.56
CA GLN A 454 -8.48 -7.48 -11.03
C GLN A 454 -7.63 -6.67 -12.02
N LEU A 455 -7.53 -7.12 -13.28
CA LEU A 455 -6.73 -6.47 -14.31
C LEU A 455 -7.21 -5.04 -14.62
N THR A 456 -8.52 -4.83 -14.79
CA THR A 456 -9.08 -3.51 -15.13
C THR A 456 -8.99 -2.54 -13.96
N THR A 457 -9.02 -3.01 -12.73
CA THR A 457 -8.84 -2.16 -11.53
C THR A 457 -7.43 -1.56 -11.51
N TRP A 458 -6.40 -2.37 -11.78
CA TRP A 458 -5.01 -1.90 -11.85
C TRP A 458 -4.74 -1.04 -13.07
N LEU A 459 -5.14 -1.48 -14.26
CA LEU A 459 -4.94 -0.72 -15.50
C LEU A 459 -5.79 0.54 -15.55
N GLY A 460 -6.89 0.59 -14.80
CA GLY A 460 -7.75 1.77 -14.68
C GLY A 460 -7.01 2.99 -14.11
N GLU A 461 -6.10 2.80 -13.15
CA GLU A 461 -5.27 3.88 -12.61
C GLU A 461 -4.35 4.49 -13.67
N ILE A 462 -3.75 3.65 -14.52
CA ILE A 462 -2.96 4.11 -15.69
C ILE A 462 -3.86 4.88 -16.65
N GLY A 463 -5.04 4.33 -16.97
CA GLY A 463 -6.01 4.95 -17.88
C GLY A 463 -6.51 6.32 -17.37
N ILE A 464 -6.81 6.44 -16.09
CA ILE A 464 -7.22 7.70 -15.45
C ILE A 464 -6.10 8.74 -15.53
N ALA A 465 -4.86 8.38 -15.20
CA ALA A 465 -3.72 9.30 -15.26
C ALA A 465 -3.49 9.82 -16.69
N ILE A 466 -3.55 8.95 -17.71
CA ILE A 466 -3.45 9.34 -19.11
C ILE A 466 -4.62 10.25 -19.50
N ALA A 467 -5.84 9.90 -19.14
CA ALA A 467 -7.03 10.67 -19.49
C ALA A 467 -6.99 12.10 -18.91
N ILE A 468 -6.60 12.24 -17.65
CA ILE A 468 -6.43 13.54 -16.99
C ILE A 468 -5.34 14.36 -17.69
N ALA A 469 -4.17 13.75 -17.97
CA ALA A 469 -3.07 14.44 -18.63
C ALA A 469 -3.45 14.91 -20.04
N LEU A 470 -4.12 14.08 -20.83
CA LEU A 470 -4.61 14.46 -22.16
C LEU A 470 -5.65 15.56 -22.12
N ALA A 471 -6.59 15.54 -21.16
CA ALA A 471 -7.55 16.61 -20.96
C ALA A 471 -6.86 17.95 -20.62
N CYS A 472 -5.85 17.91 -19.75
CA CYS A 472 -5.01 19.08 -19.42
C CYS A 472 -4.23 19.60 -20.64
N SER A 473 -3.71 18.69 -21.48
CA SER A 473 -3.02 19.04 -22.72
C SER A 473 -3.95 19.71 -23.72
N LEU A 474 -5.16 19.19 -23.90
CA LEU A 474 -6.15 19.81 -24.75
C LEU A 474 -6.51 21.22 -24.25
N PHE A 475 -6.72 21.39 -22.95
CA PHE A 475 -6.98 22.68 -22.34
C PHE A 475 -5.81 23.66 -22.57
N SER A 476 -4.56 23.21 -22.32
CA SER A 476 -3.34 23.97 -22.57
C SER A 476 -3.22 24.40 -24.04
N SER A 477 -3.47 23.47 -24.96
CA SER A 477 -3.34 23.71 -26.41
C SER A 477 -4.36 24.74 -26.92
N LEU A 478 -5.56 24.80 -26.34
CA LEU A 478 -6.59 25.73 -26.75
C LEU A 478 -6.56 27.07 -25.99
N THR A 479 -5.76 27.18 -24.91
CA THR A 479 -5.66 28.40 -24.08
C THR A 479 -4.25 28.96 -24.02
N LEU A 480 -3.29 28.20 -23.50
CA LEU A 480 -1.90 28.61 -23.31
C LEU A 480 -1.22 28.90 -24.65
N ILE A 481 -1.31 27.98 -25.63
CA ILE A 481 -0.65 28.11 -26.93
C ILE A 481 -1.14 29.34 -27.69
N PRO A 482 -2.46 29.57 -27.90
CA PRO A 482 -2.92 30.80 -28.56
C PRO A 482 -2.51 32.07 -27.81
N LEU A 483 -2.57 32.08 -26.48
CA LEU A 483 -2.18 33.23 -25.67
C LEU A 483 -0.68 33.54 -25.87
N MET A 484 0.19 32.54 -25.71
CA MET A 484 1.64 32.73 -25.89
C MET A 484 1.97 33.12 -27.34
N SER A 485 1.32 32.52 -28.33
CA SER A 485 1.53 32.86 -29.74
C SER A 485 1.15 34.29 -30.06
N ALA A 486 0.06 34.81 -29.47
CA ALA A 486 -0.38 36.17 -29.67
C ALA A 486 0.65 37.22 -29.17
N TYR A 487 1.51 36.88 -28.20
CA TYR A 487 2.46 37.82 -27.60
C TYR A 487 3.92 37.52 -27.96
N PHE A 488 4.32 36.26 -28.06
CA PHE A 488 5.72 35.83 -28.20
C PHE A 488 6.12 35.40 -29.61
N LEU A 489 5.18 35.15 -30.53
CA LEU A 489 5.53 34.77 -31.90
C LEU A 489 6.31 35.92 -32.58
N GLY A 490 7.54 35.64 -33.07
CA GLY A 490 8.44 36.64 -33.60
C GLY A 490 7.93 37.41 -34.82
N ARG A 491 8.30 38.70 -34.96
CA ARG A 491 8.03 39.52 -36.13
C ARG A 491 8.88 39.07 -37.32
N LYS A 492 8.43 38.13 -38.15
CA LYS A 492 9.03 37.93 -39.48
C LYS A 492 8.17 38.67 -40.53
N LYS A 493 8.87 39.48 -41.38
CA LYS A 493 8.24 40.03 -42.60
C LYS A 493 7.73 38.82 -43.42
N PRO A 494 6.50 38.91 -43.98
CA PRO A 494 5.97 37.86 -44.83
C PRO A 494 6.94 37.63 -46.00
N ARG A 495 7.42 36.39 -46.17
CA ARG A 495 8.06 35.98 -47.40
C ARG A 495 6.98 35.94 -48.50
N PRO A 496 7.18 36.61 -49.62
CA PRO A 496 6.25 36.54 -50.71
C PRO A 496 6.13 35.08 -51.16
N VAL A 497 4.86 34.59 -51.25
CA VAL A 497 4.57 33.29 -51.82
C VAL A 497 5.00 33.35 -53.27
N LYS A 498 6.07 32.62 -53.65
CA LYS A 498 6.33 32.35 -55.06
C LYS A 498 5.19 31.48 -55.56
N SER A 499 4.35 32.09 -56.38
CA SER A 499 3.37 31.38 -57.20
C SER A 499 4.15 30.43 -58.14
N VAL A 500 3.94 29.12 -58.00
CA VAL A 500 4.28 28.12 -59.00
C VAL A 500 3.17 28.02 -59.97
#